data_df75b819d8b76903d9ab3aa8fae547d0
#
_entry.id   df75b819d8b76903d9ab3aa8fae547d0
#
_cell.length_a   1.000
_cell.length_b   1.000
_cell.length_c   1.000
_cell.angle_alpha   90.00
_cell.angle_beta   90.00
_cell.angle_gamma   90.00
#
_symmetry.space_group_name_H-M   'P 1'
#
loop_
_entity.id
_entity.type
_entity.pdbx_description
1 polymer ?
#
loop_
_entity_poly.entity_id
_entity_poly.type
_entity_poly.pdbx_seq_one_letter_code
_entity_poly.pdbx_strand_id
1 'polypeptide(L)'
;DVKFEDYKPGDKLVPFKVLDGTLKGTDLVGISYEQLIPWFNPGEGAFRVIPGDYVTTEDGTGIVHIAPTFGADDAFVAKAAGIPSLFMLNKKGETRPMVDFSGKYWTIDELDEDFVKNCVNVDVYSEFAGAYVKNAYDPQFNPGGKYDEVAAAKAEDLNIVLCMKMKQAGTAFKIEKHVHNYPHCWRTDKPVLYYPLDSWFIKSTACKERMFELNKTINWKPEHTGTGRFGKWLEN
;
A
#
# COMPACT_ATOMS: atom_id res chain seq x y z
N ASP A 1 -17.88 14.44 27.06
CA ASP A 1 -18.37 15.24 25.93
C ASP A 1 -17.36 16.33 25.60
N VAL A 2 -16.77 16.28 24.41
CA VAL A 2 -15.85 17.31 23.91
C VAL A 2 -16.68 18.34 23.15
N LYS A 3 -16.48 19.62 23.47
CA LYS A 3 -17.16 20.70 22.75
C LYS A 3 -16.44 20.95 21.42
N PHE A 4 -17.19 21.43 20.41
CA PHE A 4 -16.60 21.78 19.10
C PHE A 4 -15.51 22.83 19.21
N GLU A 5 -15.65 23.76 20.15
CA GLU A 5 -14.71 24.85 20.42
C GLU A 5 -13.36 24.37 20.97
N ASP A 6 -13.34 23.22 21.62
CA ASP A 6 -12.15 22.62 22.24
C ASP A 6 -11.37 21.70 21.29
N TYR A 7 -11.94 21.33 20.13
CA TYR A 7 -11.32 20.43 19.18
C TYR A 7 -10.15 21.10 18.46
N LYS A 8 -9.04 20.35 18.38
CA LYS A 8 -7.88 20.71 17.57
C LYS A 8 -7.58 19.58 16.57
N PRO A 9 -7.16 19.92 15.34
CA PRO A 9 -6.78 18.92 14.35
C PRO A 9 -5.82 17.86 14.92
N GLY A 10 -6.13 16.59 14.68
CA GLY A 10 -5.36 15.45 15.18
C GLY A 10 -5.64 15.01 16.61
N ASP A 11 -6.64 15.58 17.28
CA ASP A 11 -7.06 15.12 18.61
C ASP A 11 -7.69 13.72 18.54
N LYS A 12 -7.53 12.93 19.61
CA LYS A 12 -8.12 11.58 19.70
C LYS A 12 -9.64 11.60 19.79
N LEU A 13 -10.19 12.62 20.46
CA LEU A 13 -11.61 12.79 20.63
C LEU A 13 -12.10 13.88 19.67
N VAL A 14 -12.98 13.49 18.77
CA VAL A 14 -13.56 14.40 17.78
C VAL A 14 -15.03 14.61 18.15
N PRO A 15 -15.45 15.84 18.46
CA PRO A 15 -16.85 16.13 18.67
C PRO A 15 -17.62 15.97 17.36
N PHE A 16 -18.81 15.40 17.42
CA PHE A 16 -19.65 15.22 16.24
C PHE A 16 -21.11 15.48 16.54
N LYS A 17 -21.86 15.79 15.49
CA LYS A 17 -23.32 15.89 15.53
C LYS A 17 -23.88 14.91 14.52
N VAL A 18 -24.80 14.07 14.97
CA VAL A 18 -25.55 13.21 14.06
C VAL A 18 -26.55 14.09 13.30
N LEU A 19 -26.51 14.01 11.98
CA LEU A 19 -27.48 14.68 11.13
C LEU A 19 -28.62 13.70 10.80
N ASP A 20 -29.80 14.24 10.55
CA ASP A 20 -30.94 13.44 10.10
C ASP A 20 -30.70 12.96 8.66
N GLY A 21 -31.10 11.72 8.41
CA GLY A 21 -30.94 11.09 7.09
C GLY A 21 -29.76 10.12 6.99
N THR A 22 -29.69 9.44 5.86
CA THR A 22 -28.63 8.49 5.52
C THR A 22 -28.10 8.80 4.13
N LEU A 23 -26.79 8.66 3.95
CA LEU A 23 -26.14 8.71 2.65
C LEU A 23 -25.73 7.28 2.23
N LYS A 24 -25.91 6.97 0.98
CA LYS A 24 -25.36 5.74 0.38
C LYS A 24 -23.95 6.02 -0.12
N GLY A 25 -23.07 5.01 -0.12
CA GLY A 25 -21.74 5.15 -0.69
C GLY A 25 -21.76 5.63 -2.15
N THR A 26 -22.81 5.26 -2.91
CA THR A 26 -23.03 5.73 -4.29
C THR A 26 -23.19 7.24 -4.41
N ASP A 27 -23.67 7.91 -3.37
CA ASP A 27 -23.88 9.36 -3.36
C ASP A 27 -22.55 10.13 -3.25
N LEU A 28 -21.49 9.41 -2.84
CA LEU A 28 -20.13 9.97 -2.69
C LEU A 28 -19.27 9.77 -3.92
N VAL A 29 -19.67 8.90 -4.87
CA VAL A 29 -18.87 8.59 -6.06
C VAL A 29 -18.67 9.83 -6.93
N GLY A 30 -17.42 10.06 -7.32
CA GLY A 30 -17.02 11.20 -8.14
C GLY A 30 -16.64 12.46 -7.35
N ILE A 31 -16.81 12.47 -6.04
CA ILE A 31 -16.30 13.56 -5.19
C ILE A 31 -14.78 13.56 -5.31
N SER A 32 -14.21 14.73 -5.60
CA SER A 32 -12.75 14.95 -5.64
C SER A 32 -12.28 15.54 -4.31
N TYR A 33 -11.03 15.26 -3.98
CA TYR A 33 -10.38 15.80 -2.80
C TYR A 33 -8.94 16.20 -3.08
N GLU A 34 -8.38 17.08 -2.27
CA GLU A 34 -6.99 17.52 -2.39
C GLU A 34 -6.02 16.43 -1.92
N GLN A 35 -4.88 16.33 -2.60
CA GLN A 35 -3.81 15.43 -2.20
C GLN A 35 -3.27 15.81 -0.83
N LEU A 36 -3.34 14.91 0.14
CA LEU A 36 -2.97 15.19 1.53
C LEU A 36 -1.46 15.36 1.71
N ILE A 37 -0.66 14.57 0.98
CA ILE A 37 0.82 14.60 1.01
C ILE A 37 1.31 14.83 -0.42
N PRO A 38 1.45 16.10 -0.85
CA PRO A 38 1.69 16.45 -2.24
C PRO A 38 3.18 16.37 -2.64
N TRP A 39 3.80 15.22 -2.43
CA TRP A 39 5.20 15.01 -2.81
C TRP A 39 5.36 14.83 -4.33
N PHE A 40 4.43 14.09 -4.93
CA PHE A 40 4.46 13.74 -6.34
C PHE A 40 3.07 13.90 -6.95
N ASN A 41 3.04 14.32 -8.21
CA ASN A 41 1.81 14.36 -8.98
C ASN A 41 1.61 13.02 -9.72
N PRO A 42 0.60 12.21 -9.39
CA PRO A 42 0.36 10.93 -10.07
C PRO A 42 -0.32 11.09 -11.44
N GLY A 43 -0.75 12.30 -11.81
CA GLY A 43 -1.49 12.60 -13.03
C GLY A 43 -2.97 12.88 -12.81
N GLU A 44 -3.66 13.12 -13.93
CA GLU A 44 -5.09 13.45 -13.92
C GLU A 44 -5.96 12.27 -13.47
N GLY A 45 -7.08 12.58 -12.82
CA GLY A 45 -8.08 11.59 -12.37
C GLY A 45 -7.76 10.89 -11.05
N ALA A 46 -6.64 11.18 -10.41
CA ALA A 46 -6.38 10.79 -9.03
C ALA A 46 -7.27 11.55 -8.03
N PHE A 47 -7.22 11.17 -6.76
CA PHE A 47 -7.86 11.87 -5.62
C PHE A 47 -9.36 12.10 -5.78
N ARG A 48 -10.08 11.04 -6.14
CA ARG A 48 -11.54 11.01 -6.22
C ARG A 48 -12.10 9.74 -5.61
N VAL A 49 -13.34 9.80 -5.16
CA VAL A 49 -14.09 8.65 -4.66
C VAL A 49 -14.56 7.78 -5.82
N ILE A 50 -14.29 6.49 -5.74
CA ILE A 50 -14.72 5.47 -6.72
C ILE A 50 -15.55 4.40 -6.01
N PRO A 51 -16.42 3.66 -6.71
CA PRO A 51 -17.16 2.55 -6.10
C PRO A 51 -16.24 1.37 -5.79
N GLY A 52 -16.54 0.64 -4.72
CA GLY A 52 -15.85 -0.60 -4.35
C GLY A 52 -16.81 -1.59 -3.72
N ASP A 53 -17.10 -2.69 -4.40
CA ASP A 53 -18.08 -3.70 -3.96
C ASP A 53 -17.63 -4.48 -2.72
N TYR A 54 -16.35 -4.40 -2.38
CA TYR A 54 -15.76 -5.03 -1.19
C TYR A 54 -15.84 -4.16 0.07
N VAL A 55 -16.29 -2.90 -0.06
CA VAL A 55 -16.40 -1.97 1.07
C VAL A 55 -17.69 -2.24 1.83
N THR A 56 -17.58 -2.44 3.15
CA THR A 56 -18.72 -2.66 4.05
C THR A 56 -18.86 -1.53 5.04
N THR A 57 -20.02 -1.44 5.71
CA THR A 57 -20.27 -0.54 6.83
C THR A 57 -20.28 -1.27 8.17
N GLU A 58 -19.99 -2.56 8.17
CA GLU A 58 -19.94 -3.39 9.38
C GLU A 58 -18.72 -3.06 10.24
N ASP A 59 -17.62 -2.66 9.55
CA ASP A 59 -16.39 -2.22 10.21
C ASP A 59 -15.89 -0.94 9.54
N GLY A 60 -15.39 0.01 10.34
CA GLY A 60 -14.87 1.29 9.85
C GLY A 60 -15.96 2.28 9.43
N THR A 61 -15.66 3.09 8.42
CA THR A 61 -16.47 4.23 7.99
C THR A 61 -17.28 3.99 6.72
N GLY A 62 -17.12 2.85 6.06
CA GLY A 62 -17.65 2.62 4.71
C GLY A 62 -16.85 3.33 3.60
N ILE A 63 -15.70 3.91 3.93
CA ILE A 63 -14.75 4.54 3.00
C ILE A 63 -13.38 3.94 3.24
N VAL A 64 -12.74 3.42 2.18
CA VAL A 64 -11.42 2.77 2.24
C VAL A 64 -10.43 3.55 1.39
N HIS A 65 -9.24 3.78 1.94
CA HIS A 65 -8.13 4.36 1.18
C HIS A 65 -7.56 3.32 0.21
N ILE A 66 -7.29 3.73 -1.02
CA ILE A 66 -6.72 2.89 -2.08
C ILE A 66 -5.30 3.35 -2.38
N ALA A 67 -4.34 2.42 -2.35
CA ALA A 67 -2.94 2.63 -2.71
C ALA A 67 -2.54 1.76 -3.93
N PRO A 68 -2.82 2.18 -5.17
CA PRO A 68 -2.71 1.35 -6.37
C PRO A 68 -1.34 0.74 -6.61
N THR A 69 -0.28 1.38 -6.12
CA THR A 69 1.10 0.91 -6.32
C THR A 69 1.49 -0.18 -5.33
N PHE A 70 0.85 -0.25 -4.15
CA PHE A 70 1.28 -1.14 -3.06
C PHE A 70 0.23 -2.16 -2.61
N GLY A 71 -0.97 -2.16 -3.19
CA GLY A 71 -2.02 -3.13 -2.95
C GLY A 71 -2.45 -3.83 -4.23
N ALA A 72 -2.51 -5.17 -4.25
CA ALA A 72 -2.91 -5.91 -5.45
C ALA A 72 -4.39 -5.67 -5.80
N ASP A 73 -5.27 -5.73 -4.80
CA ASP A 73 -6.70 -5.45 -4.97
C ASP A 73 -6.92 -3.96 -5.29
N ASP A 74 -6.18 -3.07 -4.64
CA ASP A 74 -6.19 -1.63 -4.90
C ASP A 74 -5.78 -1.32 -6.34
N ALA A 75 -4.73 -1.99 -6.85
CA ALA A 75 -4.28 -1.82 -8.23
C ALA A 75 -5.35 -2.27 -9.24
N PHE A 76 -6.04 -3.38 -8.95
CA PHE A 76 -7.11 -3.88 -9.80
C PHE A 76 -8.29 -2.90 -9.88
N VAL A 77 -8.78 -2.45 -8.74
CA VAL A 77 -9.91 -1.51 -8.64
C VAL A 77 -9.56 -0.16 -9.25
N ALA A 78 -8.37 0.37 -8.95
CA ALA A 78 -7.88 1.62 -9.50
C ALA A 78 -7.77 1.59 -11.03
N LYS A 79 -7.23 0.49 -11.58
CA LYS A 79 -7.12 0.29 -13.03
C LYS A 79 -8.48 0.25 -13.71
N ALA A 80 -9.45 -0.45 -13.11
CA ALA A 80 -10.82 -0.50 -13.63
C ALA A 80 -11.51 0.87 -13.64
N ALA A 81 -11.19 1.72 -12.65
CA ALA A 81 -11.73 3.07 -12.53
C ALA A 81 -10.89 4.15 -13.27
N GLY A 82 -9.77 3.78 -13.92
CA GLY A 82 -8.88 4.72 -14.58
C GLY A 82 -8.12 5.64 -13.62
N ILE A 83 -7.86 5.19 -12.40
CA ILE A 83 -7.03 5.91 -11.43
C ILE A 83 -5.55 5.63 -11.73
N PRO A 84 -4.71 6.66 -11.90
CA PRO A 84 -3.28 6.46 -12.13
C PRO A 84 -2.58 5.91 -10.89
N SER A 85 -1.68 4.95 -11.10
CA SER A 85 -0.75 4.50 -10.06
C SER A 85 0.42 5.46 -9.96
N LEU A 86 0.89 5.72 -8.75
CA LEU A 86 2.03 6.59 -8.52
C LEU A 86 3.33 5.79 -8.67
N PHE A 87 4.08 6.11 -9.73
CA PHE A 87 5.41 5.57 -10.00
C PHE A 87 6.42 6.69 -10.20
N MET A 88 7.66 6.39 -9.84
CA MET A 88 8.81 7.25 -10.11
C MET A 88 9.52 6.81 -11.39
N LEU A 89 10.13 7.75 -12.08
CA LEU A 89 11.05 7.50 -13.17
C LEU A 89 12.48 7.74 -12.66
N ASN A 90 13.33 6.70 -12.70
CA ASN A 90 14.72 6.86 -12.30
C ASN A 90 15.62 7.29 -13.48
N LYS A 91 16.86 7.69 -13.20
CA LYS A 91 17.85 8.11 -14.22
C LYS A 91 18.18 7.06 -15.28
N LYS A 92 17.80 5.78 -15.06
CA LYS A 92 17.95 4.71 -16.04
C LYS A 92 16.75 4.59 -16.99
N GLY A 93 15.75 5.44 -16.84
CA GLY A 93 14.50 5.38 -17.59
C GLY A 93 13.55 4.25 -17.13
N GLU A 94 13.77 3.71 -15.93
CA GLU A 94 12.94 2.65 -15.38
C GLU A 94 11.85 3.23 -14.48
N THR A 95 10.63 2.76 -14.68
CA THR A 95 9.49 3.07 -13.79
C THR A 95 9.59 2.22 -12.53
N ARG A 96 9.52 2.86 -11.36
CA ARG A 96 9.65 2.23 -10.06
C ARG A 96 8.63 2.77 -9.06
N PRO A 97 8.24 2.01 -8.03
CA PRO A 97 7.48 2.55 -6.89
C PRO A 97 8.24 3.68 -6.20
N MET A 98 7.55 4.42 -5.33
CA MET A 98 8.13 5.55 -4.57
C MET A 98 9.31 5.18 -3.68
N VAL A 99 9.47 3.92 -3.35
CA VAL A 99 10.56 3.38 -2.55
C VAL A 99 11.34 2.33 -3.32
N ASP A 100 12.60 2.16 -2.99
CA ASP A 100 13.44 1.08 -3.51
C ASP A 100 13.16 -0.26 -2.81
N PHE A 101 13.87 -1.31 -3.19
CA PHE A 101 13.71 -2.65 -2.59
C PHE A 101 14.12 -2.74 -1.11
N SER A 102 14.82 -1.73 -0.60
CA SER A 102 15.15 -1.65 0.82
C SER A 102 14.06 -0.96 1.64
N GLY A 103 13.05 -0.38 1.02
CA GLY A 103 12.01 0.42 1.64
C GLY A 103 12.44 1.86 1.91
N LYS A 104 13.48 2.34 1.21
CA LYS A 104 13.96 3.71 1.26
C LYS A 104 13.32 4.54 0.14
N TYR A 105 12.83 5.72 0.44
CA TYR A 105 12.40 6.69 -0.57
C TYR A 105 13.57 7.10 -1.47
N TRP A 106 13.32 7.20 -2.77
CA TRP A 106 14.32 7.66 -3.73
C TRP A 106 14.81 9.06 -3.36
N THR A 107 16.14 9.27 -3.46
CA THR A 107 16.69 10.60 -3.38
C THR A 107 16.46 11.34 -4.71
N ILE A 108 16.43 12.68 -4.67
CA ILE A 108 16.12 13.49 -5.87
C ILE A 108 17.14 13.24 -6.96
N ASP A 109 18.41 13.04 -6.60
CA ASP A 109 19.52 12.77 -7.52
C ASP A 109 19.47 11.37 -8.16
N GLU A 110 18.65 10.45 -7.66
CA GLU A 110 18.41 9.13 -8.26
C GLU A 110 17.31 9.16 -9.33
N LEU A 111 16.49 10.22 -9.36
CA LEU A 111 15.35 10.39 -10.26
C LEU A 111 15.74 11.07 -11.58
N ASP A 112 14.95 10.83 -12.62
CA ASP A 112 15.06 11.51 -13.91
C ASP A 112 14.79 13.01 -13.76
N GLU A 113 15.57 13.85 -14.45
CA GLU A 113 15.53 15.31 -14.29
C GLU A 113 14.21 15.92 -14.81
N ASP A 114 13.69 15.42 -15.94
CA ASP A 114 12.42 15.90 -16.48
C ASP A 114 11.24 15.43 -15.62
N PHE A 115 11.33 14.24 -15.07
CA PHE A 115 10.36 13.73 -14.10
C PHE A 115 10.36 14.59 -12.83
N VAL A 116 11.52 14.90 -12.26
CA VAL A 116 11.63 15.79 -11.08
C VAL A 116 11.00 17.13 -11.36
N LYS A 117 11.33 17.76 -12.49
CA LYS A 117 10.81 19.08 -12.87
C LYS A 117 9.30 19.13 -13.02
N ASN A 118 8.68 18.06 -13.57
CA ASN A 118 7.27 18.07 -13.93
C ASN A 118 6.35 17.40 -12.91
N CYS A 119 6.87 16.47 -12.11
CA CYS A 119 6.06 15.61 -11.26
C CYS A 119 6.41 15.65 -9.77
N VAL A 120 7.58 16.20 -9.37
CA VAL A 120 8.03 16.18 -7.99
C VAL A 120 7.91 17.57 -7.37
N ASN A 121 7.25 17.65 -6.23
CA ASN A 121 7.29 18.85 -5.41
C ASN A 121 8.54 18.82 -4.53
N VAL A 122 9.64 19.34 -5.08
CA VAL A 122 10.97 19.28 -4.47
C VAL A 122 11.01 19.94 -3.10
N ASP A 123 10.29 21.06 -2.91
CA ASP A 123 10.31 21.83 -1.65
C ASP A 123 9.78 21.01 -0.45
N VAL A 124 8.78 20.16 -0.67
CA VAL A 124 8.21 19.33 0.39
C VAL A 124 8.76 17.91 0.42
N TYR A 125 9.20 17.36 -0.74
CA TYR A 125 9.72 16.01 -0.80
C TYR A 125 11.15 15.90 -0.28
N SER A 126 11.99 16.91 -0.47
CA SER A 126 13.43 16.90 -0.10
C SER A 126 13.67 16.48 1.35
N GLU A 127 12.76 16.80 2.25
CA GLU A 127 12.86 16.44 3.67
C GLU A 127 12.74 14.93 3.90
N PHE A 128 12.04 14.22 3.02
CA PHE A 128 11.76 12.79 3.15
C PHE A 128 12.57 11.93 2.19
N ALA A 129 13.25 12.56 1.23
CA ALA A 129 14.10 11.87 0.26
C ALA A 129 15.19 11.08 1.01
N GLY A 130 15.31 9.78 0.71
CA GLY A 130 16.23 8.88 1.39
C GLY A 130 15.79 8.35 2.76
N ALA A 131 14.61 8.75 3.27
CA ALA A 131 14.07 8.18 4.51
C ALA A 131 13.53 6.75 4.28
N TYR A 132 13.57 5.91 5.30
CA TYR A 132 12.97 4.58 5.28
C TYR A 132 11.51 4.64 5.73
N VAL A 133 10.63 3.87 5.07
CA VAL A 133 9.19 3.82 5.43
C VAL A 133 8.94 3.18 6.79
N LYS A 134 9.88 2.39 7.29
CA LYS A 134 9.86 1.80 8.63
C LYS A 134 11.28 1.73 9.19
N ASN A 135 11.45 1.98 10.48
CA ASN A 135 12.73 1.82 11.16
C ASN A 135 13.31 0.40 11.03
N ALA A 136 12.45 -0.62 10.91
CA ALA A 136 12.88 -2.01 10.69
C ALA A 136 13.66 -2.23 9.38
N TYR A 137 13.52 -1.36 8.40
CA TYR A 137 14.25 -1.44 7.12
C TYR A 137 15.57 -0.67 7.15
N ASP A 138 15.70 0.30 8.04
CA ASP A 138 16.91 1.12 8.14
C ASP A 138 18.10 0.27 8.68
N PRO A 139 19.23 0.26 7.95
CA PRO A 139 20.45 -0.44 8.38
C PRO A 139 20.94 -0.06 9.77
N GLN A 140 20.71 1.18 10.22
CA GLN A 140 21.13 1.62 11.57
C GLN A 140 20.51 0.80 12.71
N PHE A 141 19.30 0.26 12.49
CA PHE A 141 18.60 -0.62 13.44
C PHE A 141 18.81 -2.11 13.15
N ASN A 142 19.74 -2.44 12.24
CA ASN A 142 20.03 -3.80 11.83
C ASN A 142 21.54 -4.12 11.95
N PRO A 143 22.19 -3.87 13.08
CA PRO A 143 23.62 -4.11 13.22
C PRO A 143 23.92 -5.60 13.05
N GLY A 144 24.87 -5.92 12.16
CA GLY A 144 25.23 -7.31 11.86
C GLY A 144 24.08 -8.14 11.24
N GLY A 145 23.08 -7.47 10.66
CA GLY A 145 21.91 -8.14 10.03
C GLY A 145 20.81 -8.57 11.01
N LYS A 146 20.98 -8.29 12.30
CA LYS A 146 19.97 -8.58 13.32
C LYS A 146 19.19 -7.30 13.65
N TYR A 147 17.86 -7.38 13.64
CA TYR A 147 17.01 -6.25 13.95
C TYR A 147 17.05 -5.92 15.46
N ASP A 148 17.34 -4.67 15.78
CA ASP A 148 17.27 -4.10 17.14
C ASP A 148 15.95 -3.37 17.33
N GLU A 149 14.94 -4.13 17.74
CA GLU A 149 13.58 -3.61 17.97
C GLU A 149 13.56 -2.52 19.06
N VAL A 150 14.40 -2.66 20.09
CA VAL A 150 14.43 -1.71 21.20
C VAL A 150 14.99 -0.36 20.77
N ALA A 151 16.06 -0.34 19.97
CA ALA A 151 16.58 0.88 19.41
C ALA A 151 15.61 1.52 18.43
N ALA A 152 15.01 0.72 17.55
CA ALA A 152 14.02 1.18 16.57
C ALA A 152 12.76 1.77 17.22
N ALA A 153 12.27 1.19 18.30
CA ALA A 153 11.10 1.68 19.03
C ALA A 153 11.34 3.01 19.78
N LYS A 154 12.60 3.34 20.09
CA LYS A 154 12.99 4.60 20.74
C LYS A 154 13.25 5.72 19.73
N ALA A 155 13.52 5.38 18.48
CA ALA A 155 13.78 6.34 17.42
C ALA A 155 12.49 6.94 16.90
N GLU A 156 12.59 8.12 16.30
CA GLU A 156 11.47 8.73 15.61
C GLU A 156 11.07 7.88 14.40
N ASP A 157 9.78 7.59 14.29
CA ASP A 157 9.21 6.82 13.18
C ASP A 157 8.61 7.79 12.14
N LEU A 158 8.80 7.50 10.87
CA LEU A 158 8.30 8.34 9.78
C LEU A 158 6.79 8.59 9.86
N ASN A 159 6.01 7.60 10.29
CA ASN A 159 4.56 7.77 10.42
C ASN A 159 4.22 8.83 11.49
N ILE A 160 5.00 8.87 12.58
CA ILE A 160 4.82 9.89 13.63
C ILE A 160 5.18 11.27 13.07
N VAL A 161 6.28 11.39 12.34
CA VAL A 161 6.69 12.65 11.68
C VAL A 161 5.59 13.16 10.76
N LEU A 162 5.05 12.31 9.89
CA LEU A 162 3.97 12.67 8.98
C LEU A 162 2.69 13.07 9.73
N CYS A 163 2.29 12.33 10.75
CA CYS A 163 1.15 12.67 11.60
C CYS A 163 1.33 14.04 12.24
N MET A 164 2.50 14.34 12.78
CA MET A 164 2.79 15.62 13.41
C MET A 164 2.77 16.77 12.41
N LYS A 165 3.30 16.58 11.21
CA LYS A 165 3.22 17.59 10.13
C LYS A 165 1.80 17.86 9.71
N MET A 166 0.99 16.84 9.51
CA MET A 166 -0.44 17.02 9.20
C MET A 166 -1.19 17.71 10.33
N LYS A 167 -0.83 17.42 11.60
CA LYS A 167 -1.41 18.12 12.75
C LYS A 167 -1.03 19.61 12.75
N GLN A 168 0.23 19.94 12.49
CA GLN A 168 0.71 21.31 12.38
C GLN A 168 0.06 22.09 11.22
N ALA A 169 -0.12 21.41 10.08
CA ALA A 169 -0.79 21.98 8.91
C ALA A 169 -2.32 22.11 9.08
N GLY A 170 -2.90 21.55 10.16
CA GLY A 170 -4.35 21.56 10.38
C GLY A 170 -5.14 20.61 9.49
N THR A 171 -4.47 19.66 8.80
CA THR A 171 -5.11 18.71 7.88
C THR A 171 -5.40 17.35 8.53
N ALA A 172 -4.88 17.09 9.74
CA ALA A 172 -5.18 15.86 10.47
C ALA A 172 -6.55 15.96 11.15
N PHE A 173 -7.49 15.10 10.75
CA PHE A 173 -8.80 15.01 11.40
C PHE A 173 -8.70 14.34 12.78
N LYS A 174 -8.04 13.16 12.85
CA LYS A 174 -7.86 12.36 14.07
C LYS A 174 -6.56 11.60 13.97
N ILE A 175 -5.81 11.53 15.07
CA ILE A 175 -4.61 10.72 15.18
C ILE A 175 -4.78 9.76 16.35
N GLU A 176 -4.68 8.46 16.08
CA GLU A 176 -4.72 7.42 17.09
C GLU A 176 -3.78 6.26 16.77
N LYS A 177 -3.31 5.57 17.78
CA LYS A 177 -2.50 4.36 17.62
C LYS A 177 -3.42 3.18 17.41
N HIS A 178 -3.27 2.49 16.28
CA HIS A 178 -3.95 1.23 15.98
C HIS A 178 -2.97 0.07 16.04
N VAL A 179 -3.33 -1.00 16.75
CA VAL A 179 -2.53 -2.23 16.83
C VAL A 179 -3.22 -3.29 16.00
N HIS A 180 -2.50 -3.83 15.03
CA HIS A 180 -2.99 -4.87 14.14
C HIS A 180 -1.90 -5.89 13.82
N ASN A 181 -2.29 -7.05 13.30
CA ASN A 181 -1.35 -8.04 12.81
C ASN A 181 -0.67 -7.52 11.54
N TYR A 182 0.63 -7.73 11.44
CA TYR A 182 1.41 -7.37 10.26
C TYR A 182 2.22 -8.58 9.79
N PRO A 183 2.28 -8.88 8.48
CA PRO A 183 3.03 -10.01 7.97
C PRO A 183 4.53 -9.82 8.16
N HIS A 184 5.19 -10.85 8.70
CA HIS A 184 6.63 -10.89 8.89
C HIS A 184 7.25 -12.01 8.04
N CYS A 185 8.49 -11.78 7.62
CA CYS A 185 9.27 -12.80 6.93
C CYS A 185 9.64 -13.93 7.92
N TRP A 186 9.26 -15.15 7.61
CA TRP A 186 9.49 -16.32 8.47
C TRP A 186 10.97 -16.67 8.70
N ARG A 187 11.90 -16.12 7.87
CA ARG A 187 13.35 -16.33 8.02
C ARG A 187 14.02 -15.24 8.85
N THR A 188 13.61 -13.99 8.69
CA THR A 188 14.30 -12.84 9.28
C THR A 188 13.50 -12.16 10.37
N ASP A 189 12.24 -12.56 10.54
CA ASP A 189 11.27 -11.96 11.48
C ASP A 189 11.07 -10.44 11.27
N LYS A 190 11.44 -9.94 10.09
CA LYS A 190 11.23 -8.53 9.73
C LYS A 190 9.87 -8.34 9.06
N PRO A 191 9.25 -7.16 9.24
CA PRO A 191 8.02 -6.83 8.54
C PRO A 191 8.24 -6.87 7.02
N VAL A 192 7.27 -7.42 6.30
CA VAL A 192 7.31 -7.55 4.84
C VAL A 192 6.85 -6.24 4.21
N LEU A 193 7.57 -5.76 3.20
CA LEU A 193 7.11 -4.67 2.35
C LEU A 193 6.28 -5.25 1.20
N TYR A 194 5.03 -4.83 1.07
CA TYR A 194 4.27 -5.05 -0.16
C TYR A 194 4.90 -4.23 -1.29
N TYR A 195 5.30 -4.90 -2.36
CA TYR A 195 6.04 -4.28 -3.44
C TYR A 195 5.65 -4.89 -4.79
N PRO A 196 5.32 -4.09 -5.81
CA PRO A 196 5.03 -4.61 -7.14
C PRO A 196 6.31 -5.14 -7.78
N LEU A 197 6.27 -6.36 -8.26
CA LEU A 197 7.38 -7.03 -8.95
C LEU A 197 6.91 -7.54 -10.29
N ASP A 198 7.69 -7.27 -11.33
CA ASP A 198 7.48 -7.89 -12.62
C ASP A 198 7.71 -9.40 -12.48
N SER A 199 6.73 -10.17 -12.92
CA SER A 199 6.74 -11.63 -12.78
C SER A 199 6.21 -12.29 -14.04
N TRP A 200 6.74 -13.46 -14.34
CA TRP A 200 6.19 -14.31 -15.38
C TRP A 200 5.00 -15.08 -14.87
N PHE A 201 3.90 -15.00 -15.59
CA PHE A 201 2.69 -15.75 -15.28
C PHE A 201 2.43 -16.78 -16.39
N ILE A 202 2.26 -18.04 -15.99
CA ILE A 202 1.82 -19.10 -16.87
C ILE A 202 0.34 -19.35 -16.60
N LYS A 203 -0.50 -19.15 -17.63
CA LYS A 203 -1.93 -19.44 -17.53
C LYS A 203 -2.15 -20.96 -17.53
N SER A 204 -1.79 -21.63 -16.43
CA SER A 204 -1.87 -23.09 -16.28
C SER A 204 -3.27 -23.63 -16.52
N THR A 205 -4.31 -22.84 -16.17
CA THR A 205 -5.71 -23.19 -16.44
C THR A 205 -6.04 -23.38 -17.92
N ALA A 206 -5.30 -22.74 -18.84
CA ALA A 206 -5.48 -22.96 -20.28
C ALA A 206 -5.00 -24.34 -20.74
N CYS A 207 -4.16 -25.02 -19.95
CA CYS A 207 -3.61 -26.34 -20.22
C CYS A 207 -4.16 -27.43 -19.30
N LYS A 208 -5.09 -27.08 -18.40
CA LYS A 208 -5.62 -27.97 -17.35
C LYS A 208 -6.13 -29.29 -17.92
N GLU A 209 -7.04 -29.24 -18.86
CA GLU A 209 -7.62 -30.42 -19.52
C GLU A 209 -6.53 -31.33 -20.11
N ARG A 210 -5.60 -30.73 -20.83
CA ARG A 210 -4.49 -31.48 -21.45
C ARG A 210 -3.57 -32.08 -20.40
N MET A 211 -3.26 -31.35 -19.33
CA MET A 211 -2.43 -31.87 -18.22
C MET A 211 -3.10 -33.04 -17.52
N PHE A 212 -4.41 -32.97 -17.32
CA PHE A 212 -5.19 -34.06 -16.73
C PHE A 212 -5.14 -35.33 -17.60
N GLU A 213 -5.34 -35.22 -18.94
CA GLU A 213 -5.26 -36.33 -19.83
C GLU A 213 -3.83 -36.93 -19.88
N LEU A 214 -2.82 -36.08 -19.90
CA LEU A 214 -1.41 -36.55 -19.87
C LEU A 214 -1.08 -37.25 -18.56
N ASN A 215 -1.60 -36.79 -17.43
CA ASN A 215 -1.40 -37.47 -16.14
C ASN A 215 -1.82 -38.93 -16.16
N LYS A 216 -2.87 -39.28 -16.89
CA LYS A 216 -3.36 -40.65 -17.04
C LYS A 216 -2.39 -41.57 -17.81
N THR A 217 -1.51 -40.99 -18.60
CA THR A 217 -0.51 -41.75 -19.40
C THR A 217 0.77 -42.02 -18.63
N ILE A 218 0.99 -41.41 -17.48
CA ILE A 218 2.18 -41.58 -16.67
C ILE A 218 2.08 -42.85 -15.82
N ASN A 219 3.12 -43.70 -15.90
CA ASN A 219 3.24 -44.86 -15.04
C ASN A 219 3.73 -44.44 -13.64
N TRP A 220 2.80 -43.96 -12.83
CA TRP A 220 3.11 -43.51 -11.47
C TRP A 220 3.51 -44.66 -10.56
N LYS A 221 4.58 -44.46 -9.80
CA LYS A 221 5.02 -45.39 -8.75
C LYS A 221 5.28 -44.64 -7.44
N PRO A 222 4.42 -44.78 -6.45
CA PRO A 222 3.20 -45.59 -6.40
C PRO A 222 2.05 -44.99 -7.24
N GLU A 223 1.17 -45.84 -7.76
CA GLU A 223 0.05 -45.47 -8.64
C GLU A 223 -0.87 -44.38 -8.03
N HIS A 224 -1.12 -44.42 -6.73
CA HIS A 224 -1.98 -43.46 -6.05
C HIS A 224 -1.44 -42.02 -6.08
N THR A 225 -0.21 -41.77 -6.47
CA THR A 225 0.30 -40.41 -6.69
C THR A 225 -0.45 -39.74 -7.84
N GLY A 226 -0.65 -40.44 -8.94
CA GLY A 226 -1.35 -39.94 -10.14
C GLY A 226 -2.86 -39.83 -9.99
N THR A 227 -3.48 -40.77 -9.26
CA THR A 227 -4.95 -40.82 -9.04
C THR A 227 -5.36 -40.11 -7.73
N GLY A 228 -4.43 -39.93 -6.79
CA GLY A 228 -4.66 -39.31 -5.49
C GLY A 228 -4.24 -37.84 -5.46
N ARG A 229 -3.20 -37.53 -4.70
CA ARG A 229 -2.82 -36.15 -4.40
C ARG A 229 -2.59 -35.28 -5.63
N PHE A 230 -1.79 -35.75 -6.61
CA PHE A 230 -1.47 -34.98 -7.81
C PHE A 230 -2.67 -34.92 -8.78
N GLY A 231 -3.32 -36.09 -9.04
CA GLY A 231 -4.49 -36.12 -9.91
C GLY A 231 -5.63 -35.24 -9.41
N LYS A 232 -5.95 -35.31 -8.11
CA LYS A 232 -6.97 -34.45 -7.49
C LYS A 232 -6.60 -32.97 -7.52
N TRP A 233 -5.32 -32.63 -7.43
CA TRP A 233 -4.87 -31.25 -7.61
C TRP A 233 -5.08 -30.74 -9.03
N LEU A 234 -4.94 -31.61 -10.06
CA LEU A 234 -5.22 -31.25 -11.44
C LEU A 234 -6.73 -31.12 -11.73
N GLU A 235 -7.57 -31.84 -10.99
CA GLU A 235 -9.05 -31.77 -11.14
C GLU A 235 -9.63 -30.45 -10.60
N ASN A 236 -9.03 -29.86 -9.55
CA ASN A 236 -9.46 -28.61 -8.90
C ASN A 236 -8.85 -27.38 -9.60
#